data_fcb533d1949f770aa0aa444ef5a8d2bd
#
_entry.id   fcb533d1949f770aa0aa444ef5a8d2bd
#
_cell.length_a   1.000
_cell.length_b   1.000
_cell.length_c   1.000
_cell.angle_alpha   90.00
_cell.angle_beta   90.00
_cell.angle_gamma   90.00
#
_symmetry.space_group_name_H-M   'P 1'
#
loop_
_entity.id
_entity.type
_entity.pdbx_description
1 polymer ?
#
loop_
_entity_poly.entity_id
_entity_poly.type
_entity_poly.pdbx_seq_one_letter_code
_entity_poly.pdbx_strand_id
1 'polypeptide(L)'
;SLGLVGSEMCIRDRSDTDAAHPNSRYAVPIEQCPIVAPEFEDAHGIKIDAILFGGRRPDTVPLVTESFSWNHGTMIGSLLSSGQTAAAEGKVGALRHDPMAMLPFIGYNAGDYLQHWVDMGKKGGDKMPKVFLVNWFRRGDDGRFLWPGFGDNSRVLKWIVDRIEGKVEANKTVVGNTARAEDLDLNGID
;
A
#
# COMPACT_ATOMS: atom_id res chain seq x y z
N SER A 1 7.64 -2.66 -27.34
CA SER A 1 8.56 -3.57 -26.66
C SER A 1 8.24 -3.56 -25.19
N LEU A 2 7.68 -4.63 -24.75
CA LEU A 2 7.39 -4.85 -23.35
C LEU A 2 8.69 -4.78 -22.56
N GLY A 3 8.76 -3.90 -21.57
CA GLY A 3 9.87 -3.80 -20.64
C GLY A 3 9.95 -5.02 -19.74
N LEU A 4 10.09 -6.18 -20.33
CA LEU A 4 10.42 -7.38 -19.60
C LEU A 4 11.88 -7.29 -19.19
N VAL A 5 12.16 -7.60 -17.95
CA VAL A 5 13.53 -7.70 -17.45
C VAL A 5 14.29 -8.68 -18.35
N GLY A 6 15.36 -8.21 -18.96
CA GLY A 6 15.97 -8.84 -20.11
C GLY A 6 16.34 -10.33 -19.99
N SER A 7 16.59 -10.82 -18.77
CA SER A 7 16.89 -12.24 -18.53
C SER A 7 15.66 -13.16 -18.66
N GLU A 8 14.49 -12.71 -18.30
CA GLU A 8 13.27 -13.53 -18.29
C GLU A 8 12.64 -13.64 -19.69
N MET A 9 12.86 -12.64 -20.53
CA MET A 9 12.41 -12.67 -21.91
C MET A 9 13.09 -13.77 -22.72
N CYS A 10 14.35 -14.10 -22.40
CA CYS A 10 15.10 -15.17 -23.06
C CYS A 10 14.71 -16.57 -22.54
N ILE A 11 14.26 -16.68 -21.31
CA ILE A 11 13.87 -17.95 -20.69
C ILE A 11 12.52 -18.44 -21.24
N ARG A 12 11.58 -17.54 -21.44
CA ARG A 12 10.17 -17.83 -21.66
C ARG A 12 9.87 -18.73 -22.88
N ASP A 13 10.58 -18.58 -23.95
CA ASP A 13 10.25 -19.21 -25.22
C ASP A 13 10.90 -20.60 -25.42
N ARG A 14 11.92 -20.95 -24.65
CA ARG A 14 12.71 -22.17 -24.87
C ARG A 14 13.21 -22.86 -23.60
N SER A 15 12.69 -22.53 -22.45
CA SER A 15 13.11 -23.07 -21.16
C SER A 15 11.95 -23.73 -20.44
N ASP A 16 12.23 -24.84 -19.77
CA ASP A 16 11.29 -25.48 -18.83
C ASP A 16 11.17 -24.74 -17.51
N THR A 17 11.90 -23.62 -17.35
CA THR A 17 11.84 -22.77 -16.17
C THR A 17 10.75 -21.70 -16.34
N ASP A 18 9.92 -21.52 -15.31
CA ASP A 18 8.89 -20.49 -15.31
C ASP A 18 9.49 -19.10 -15.51
N ALA A 19 8.91 -18.30 -16.40
CA ALA A 19 9.31 -16.91 -16.61
C ALA A 19 8.94 -16.01 -15.43
N ALA A 20 7.94 -16.40 -14.64
CA ALA A 20 7.52 -15.72 -13.42
C ALA A 20 8.05 -16.50 -12.20
N HIS A 21 8.59 -15.77 -11.22
CA HIS A 21 9.06 -16.31 -9.95
C HIS A 21 8.83 -15.29 -8.82
N PRO A 22 8.99 -15.66 -7.53
CA PRO A 22 8.66 -14.77 -6.41
C PRO A 22 9.36 -13.42 -6.40
N ASN A 23 10.46 -13.27 -7.16
CA ASN A 23 11.20 -12.02 -7.31
C ASN A 23 11.04 -11.37 -8.69
N SER A 24 10.10 -11.82 -9.50
CA SER A 24 9.82 -11.21 -10.81
C SER A 24 9.32 -9.79 -10.66
N ARG A 25 9.84 -8.90 -11.50
CA ARG A 25 9.44 -7.49 -11.58
C ARG A 25 9.34 -7.08 -13.03
N TYR A 26 8.38 -6.21 -13.32
CA TYR A 26 8.24 -5.61 -14.64
C TYR A 26 7.74 -4.17 -14.49
N ALA A 27 7.95 -3.37 -15.52
CA ALA A 27 7.39 -2.04 -15.66
C ALA A 27 6.79 -1.89 -17.05
N VAL A 28 5.70 -1.14 -17.14
CA VAL A 28 5.06 -0.78 -18.40
C VAL A 28 4.88 0.73 -18.46
N PRO A 29 4.96 1.34 -19.66
CA PRO A 29 4.63 2.75 -19.83
C PRO A 29 3.18 3.01 -19.43
N ILE A 30 2.93 4.14 -18.74
CA ILE A 30 1.60 4.49 -18.25
C ILE A 30 0.60 4.68 -19.39
N GLU A 31 1.07 5.09 -20.56
CA GLU A 31 0.26 5.30 -21.79
C GLU A 31 -0.41 4.00 -22.28
N GLN A 32 0.09 2.84 -21.84
CA GLN A 32 -0.54 1.55 -22.10
C GLN A 32 -1.75 1.28 -21.20
N CYS A 33 -2.00 2.10 -20.18
CA CYS A 33 -3.18 2.01 -19.34
C CYS A 33 -4.41 2.56 -20.09
N PRO A 34 -5.44 1.75 -20.39
CA PRO A 34 -6.61 2.21 -21.16
C PRO A 34 -7.48 3.22 -20.41
N ILE A 35 -7.26 3.39 -19.13
CA ILE A 35 -8.04 4.28 -18.26
C ILE A 35 -7.17 5.34 -17.58
N VAL A 36 -6.01 5.66 -18.16
CA VAL A 36 -5.17 6.74 -17.63
C VAL A 36 -5.95 8.06 -17.66
N ALA A 37 -5.87 8.80 -16.54
CA ALA A 37 -6.57 10.07 -16.44
C ALA A 37 -5.97 11.10 -17.42
N PRO A 38 -6.80 11.94 -18.06
CA PRO A 38 -6.32 12.94 -19.02
C PRO A 38 -5.38 13.97 -18.38
N GLU A 39 -5.46 14.15 -17.05
CA GLU A 39 -4.64 15.07 -16.28
C GLU A 39 -3.25 14.48 -15.97
N PHE A 40 -2.94 13.28 -16.41
CA PHE A 40 -1.67 12.61 -16.09
C PHE A 40 -0.43 13.45 -16.41
N GLU A 41 -0.46 14.20 -17.53
CA GLU A 41 0.62 15.06 -17.96
C GLU A 41 0.36 16.56 -17.71
N ASP A 42 -0.59 16.92 -16.85
CA ASP A 42 -0.86 18.32 -16.53
C ASP A 42 0.38 18.94 -15.88
N ALA A 43 0.90 20.01 -16.52
CA ALA A 43 2.06 20.74 -16.03
C ALA A 43 1.85 21.41 -14.65
N HIS A 44 0.61 21.62 -14.22
CA HIS A 44 0.27 22.12 -12.89
C HIS A 44 0.28 21.04 -11.81
N GLY A 45 0.44 19.77 -12.22
CA GLY A 45 0.42 18.61 -11.33
C GLY A 45 -0.99 18.19 -10.94
N ILE A 46 -1.07 17.04 -10.28
CA ILE A 46 -2.32 16.45 -9.82
C ILE A 46 -2.37 16.52 -8.30
N LYS A 47 -3.52 16.93 -7.76
CA LYS A 47 -3.75 16.93 -6.31
C LYS A 47 -3.72 15.50 -5.78
N ILE A 48 -2.95 15.28 -4.72
CA ILE A 48 -2.94 14.01 -3.99
C ILE A 48 -3.90 14.13 -2.82
N ASP A 49 -4.92 13.26 -2.77
CA ASP A 49 -5.94 13.24 -1.71
C ASP A 49 -5.69 12.16 -0.65
N ALA A 50 -4.96 11.11 -1.01
CA ALA A 50 -4.62 10.02 -0.10
C ALA A 50 -3.20 9.48 -0.31
N ILE A 51 -2.57 9.07 0.79
CA ILE A 51 -1.34 8.27 0.80
C ILE A 51 -1.65 6.97 1.51
N LEU A 52 -1.35 5.84 0.86
CA LEU A 52 -1.58 4.51 1.40
C LEU A 52 -0.24 3.83 1.68
N PHE A 53 -0.01 3.47 2.93
CA PHE A 53 1.07 2.57 3.30
C PHE A 53 0.55 1.14 3.36
N GLY A 54 1.28 0.20 2.79
CA GLY A 54 0.92 -1.21 2.79
C GLY A 54 2.01 -2.10 3.39
N GLY A 55 1.59 -3.09 4.17
CA GLY A 55 2.49 -4.08 4.74
C GLY A 55 1.82 -5.44 4.82
N ARG A 56 2.64 -6.49 4.84
CA ARG A 56 2.17 -7.88 4.98
C ARG A 56 2.20 -8.28 6.45
N ARG A 57 1.05 -8.21 7.12
CA ARG A 57 0.91 -8.62 8.52
C ARG A 57 -0.13 -9.74 8.62
N PRO A 58 0.25 -10.91 9.14
CA PRO A 58 -0.69 -12.02 9.27
C PRO A 58 -1.75 -11.77 10.36
N ASP A 59 -1.44 -10.92 11.32
CA ASP A 59 -2.25 -10.65 12.51
C ASP A 59 -2.22 -9.17 12.92
N THR A 60 -2.97 -8.85 13.94
CA THR A 60 -3.01 -7.57 14.72
C THR A 60 -3.33 -6.30 13.93
N VAL A 61 -2.84 -6.14 12.71
CA VAL A 61 -3.05 -4.93 11.90
C VAL A 61 -4.38 -5.04 11.14
N PRO A 62 -5.29 -4.06 11.29
CA PRO A 62 -6.57 -4.06 10.57
C PRO A 62 -6.40 -4.05 9.04
N LEU A 63 -7.47 -4.44 8.33
CA LEU A 63 -7.53 -4.41 6.86
C LEU A 63 -7.24 -3.00 6.33
N VAL A 64 -7.84 -1.99 6.95
CA VAL A 64 -7.62 -0.58 6.63
C VAL A 64 -7.73 0.28 7.89
N THR A 65 -6.85 1.26 7.99
CA THR A 65 -6.86 2.25 9.08
C THR A 65 -6.57 3.63 8.50
N GLU A 66 -7.47 4.61 8.76
CA GLU A 66 -7.24 6.02 8.46
C GLU A 66 -6.55 6.67 9.67
N SER A 67 -5.52 7.45 9.44
CA SER A 67 -4.86 8.22 10.50
C SER A 67 -5.73 9.39 10.98
N PHE A 68 -5.55 9.80 12.25
CA PHE A 68 -6.25 10.95 12.80
C PHE A 68 -5.75 12.30 12.30
N SER A 69 -4.50 12.34 11.86
CA SER A 69 -3.82 13.54 11.38
C SER A 69 -2.62 13.16 10.53
N TRP A 70 -2.02 14.14 9.87
CA TRP A 70 -0.78 13.97 9.13
C TRP A 70 0.36 13.41 10.01
N ASN A 71 0.56 13.99 11.19
CA ASN A 71 1.61 13.51 12.10
C ASN A 71 1.35 12.08 12.59
N HIS A 72 0.10 11.74 12.86
CA HIS A 72 -0.27 10.36 13.20
C HIS A 72 -0.03 9.42 12.01
N GLY A 73 -0.35 9.85 10.80
CA GLY A 73 -0.05 9.11 9.57
C GLY A 73 1.46 8.89 9.36
N THR A 74 2.26 9.92 9.60
CA THR A 74 3.73 9.81 9.58
C THR A 74 4.22 8.79 10.62
N MET A 75 3.67 8.82 11.82
CA MET A 75 3.99 7.85 12.86
C MET A 75 3.63 6.42 12.46
N ILE A 76 2.40 6.20 11.97
CA ILE A 76 1.95 4.87 11.50
C ILE A 76 2.86 4.35 10.39
N GLY A 77 3.18 5.19 9.41
CA GLY A 77 4.08 4.84 8.32
C GLY A 77 5.49 4.50 8.81
N SER A 78 6.01 5.26 9.77
CA SER A 78 7.35 5.04 10.33
C SER A 78 7.47 3.73 11.11
N LEU A 79 6.38 3.24 11.69
CA LEU A 79 6.31 2.00 12.45
C LEU A 79 5.96 0.78 11.59
N LEU A 80 5.84 0.96 10.28
CA LEU A 80 5.47 -0.12 9.37
C LEU A 80 6.44 -1.29 9.50
N SER A 81 5.87 -2.48 9.67
CA SER A 81 6.59 -3.74 9.63
C SER A 81 5.89 -4.69 8.67
N SER A 82 6.66 -5.43 7.89
CA SER A 82 6.14 -6.30 6.86
C SER A 82 6.82 -7.67 6.90
N GLY A 83 6.05 -8.74 6.70
CA GLY A 83 6.59 -10.07 6.54
C GLY A 83 7.52 -10.16 5.33
N GLN A 84 8.68 -10.79 5.51
CA GLN A 84 9.63 -11.03 4.43
C GLN A 84 9.05 -12.02 3.42
N THR A 85 9.30 -11.76 2.14
CA THR A 85 8.96 -12.67 1.05
C THR A 85 10.13 -13.56 0.69
N ALA A 86 9.90 -14.57 -0.16
CA ALA A 86 10.95 -15.45 -0.68
C ALA A 86 12.05 -14.71 -1.47
N ALA A 87 11.79 -13.48 -1.91
CA ALA A 87 12.75 -12.63 -2.63
C ALA A 87 13.76 -11.93 -1.72
N ALA A 88 13.45 -11.80 -0.42
CA ALA A 88 14.34 -11.16 0.54
C ALA A 88 15.29 -12.19 1.16
N GLU A 89 16.53 -11.78 1.41
CA GLU A 89 17.45 -12.57 2.24
C GLU A 89 16.85 -12.70 3.65
N GLY A 90 16.80 -13.92 4.17
CA GLY A 90 16.31 -14.22 5.49
C GLY A 90 15.17 -15.25 5.52
N LYS A 91 14.55 -15.39 6.69
CA LYS A 91 13.47 -16.36 6.89
C LYS A 91 12.15 -15.79 6.36
N VAL A 92 11.52 -16.49 5.42
CA VAL A 92 10.17 -16.14 4.89
C VAL A 92 9.18 -15.99 6.06
N GLY A 93 8.42 -14.90 6.03
CA GLY A 93 7.42 -14.57 7.05
C GLY A 93 7.98 -13.86 8.28
N ALA A 94 9.30 -13.78 8.48
CA ALA A 94 9.87 -12.97 9.54
C ALA A 94 9.51 -11.50 9.35
N LEU A 95 9.14 -10.81 10.44
CA LEU A 95 8.81 -9.40 10.37
C LEU A 95 10.09 -8.57 10.23
N ARG A 96 10.07 -7.66 9.27
CA ARG A 96 11.10 -6.65 9.08
C ARG A 96 10.50 -5.27 9.31
N HIS A 97 11.15 -4.46 10.12
CA HIS A 97 10.84 -3.04 10.20
C HIS A 97 11.23 -2.37 8.88
N ASP A 98 10.27 -1.71 8.26
CA ASP A 98 10.42 -1.11 6.95
C ASP A 98 9.64 0.22 6.90
N PRO A 99 10.16 1.27 7.54
CA PRO A 99 9.50 2.56 7.63
C PRO A 99 8.98 3.02 6.26
N MET A 100 7.68 3.27 6.18
CA MET A 100 6.97 3.71 4.96
C MET A 100 7.19 2.80 3.73
N ALA A 101 7.65 1.54 3.93
CA ALA A 101 8.12 0.63 2.89
C ALA A 101 9.26 1.23 2.04
N MET A 102 10.06 2.11 2.62
CA MET A 102 11.06 2.93 1.91
C MET A 102 12.49 2.67 2.38
N LEU A 103 12.71 1.83 3.40
CA LEU A 103 14.03 1.68 4.03
C LEU A 103 15.16 1.41 3.02
N PRO A 104 15.02 0.53 2.02
CA PRO A 104 16.09 0.29 1.04
C PRO A 104 16.36 1.48 0.10
N PHE A 105 15.49 2.47 0.08
CA PHE A 105 15.52 3.61 -0.83
C PHE A 105 15.87 4.93 -0.17
N ILE A 106 16.01 4.95 1.16
CA ILE A 106 16.42 6.13 1.91
C ILE A 106 17.94 6.21 1.84
N GLY A 107 18.45 7.18 1.08
CA GLY A 107 19.89 7.37 0.86
C GLY A 107 20.60 8.26 1.90
N TYR A 108 19.94 8.62 3.00
CA TYR A 108 20.44 9.47 4.07
C TYR A 108 19.82 9.06 5.41
N ASN A 109 20.03 9.84 6.47
CA ASN A 109 19.51 9.49 7.79
C ASN A 109 17.98 9.36 7.78
N ALA A 110 17.44 8.24 8.23
CA ALA A 110 16.00 7.97 8.25
C ALA A 110 15.24 8.95 9.17
N GLY A 111 15.86 9.44 10.24
CA GLY A 111 15.27 10.47 11.09
C GLY A 111 15.04 11.79 10.35
N ASP A 112 15.99 12.20 9.51
CA ASP A 112 15.85 13.40 8.68
C ASP A 112 14.75 13.20 7.62
N TYR A 113 14.64 12.00 7.06
CA TYR A 113 13.53 11.64 6.15
C TYR A 113 12.17 11.79 6.85
N LEU A 114 12.02 11.24 8.04
CA LEU A 114 10.78 11.34 8.82
C LEU A 114 10.50 12.78 9.27
N GLN A 115 11.55 13.52 9.65
CA GLN A 115 11.40 14.94 9.99
C GLN A 115 10.90 15.75 8.80
N HIS A 116 11.36 15.43 7.58
CA HIS A 116 10.84 16.07 6.36
C HIS A 116 9.33 15.86 6.21
N TRP A 117 8.82 14.65 6.48
CA TRP A 117 7.37 14.39 6.47
C TRP A 117 6.62 15.28 7.46
N VAL A 118 7.12 15.38 8.69
CA VAL A 118 6.53 16.28 9.71
C VAL A 118 6.55 17.74 9.25
N ASP A 119 7.64 18.19 8.67
CA ASP A 119 7.78 19.57 8.22
C ASP A 119 6.90 19.88 6.99
N MET A 120 6.68 18.90 6.11
CA MET A 120 5.69 19.03 5.04
C MET A 120 4.27 19.23 5.60
N GLY A 121 3.92 18.52 6.69
CA GLY A 121 2.65 18.73 7.37
C GLY A 121 2.47 20.16 7.90
N LYS A 122 3.53 20.74 8.47
CA LYS A 122 3.52 22.15 8.91
C LYS A 122 3.32 23.12 7.75
N LYS A 123 3.94 22.84 6.59
CA LYS A 123 3.82 23.68 5.39
C LYS A 123 2.45 23.55 4.72
N GLY A 124 1.93 22.33 4.61
CA GLY A 124 0.69 22.02 3.90
C GLY A 124 -0.57 22.28 4.72
N GLY A 125 -0.48 22.18 6.04
CA GLY A 125 -1.64 22.38 6.95
C GLY A 125 -2.82 21.49 6.54
N ASP A 126 -3.98 22.10 6.41
CA ASP A 126 -5.23 21.41 6.04
C ASP A 126 -5.28 20.88 4.59
N LYS A 127 -4.27 21.22 3.79
CA LYS A 127 -4.17 20.76 2.39
C LYS A 127 -3.44 19.41 2.27
N MET A 128 -2.92 18.88 3.37
CA MET A 128 -2.22 17.60 3.34
C MET A 128 -3.19 16.45 3.03
N PRO A 129 -2.76 15.47 2.22
CA PRO A 129 -3.57 14.28 1.96
C PRO A 129 -3.83 13.48 3.23
N LYS A 130 -4.93 12.73 3.26
CA LYS A 130 -5.17 11.76 4.32
C LYS A 130 -4.21 10.58 4.19
N VAL A 131 -3.80 10.03 5.32
CA VAL A 131 -2.90 8.87 5.35
C VAL A 131 -3.64 7.63 5.82
N PHE A 132 -3.50 6.56 5.09
CA PHE A 132 -4.10 5.26 5.37
C PHE A 132 -3.02 4.18 5.47
N LEU A 133 -3.28 3.18 6.31
CA LEU A 133 -2.54 1.93 6.35
C LEU A 133 -3.45 0.82 5.84
N VAL A 134 -2.98 -0.01 4.92
CA VAL A 134 -3.72 -1.16 4.39
C VAL A 134 -2.97 -2.46 4.62
N ASN A 135 -3.70 -3.53 4.90
CA ASN A 135 -3.13 -4.85 5.13
C ASN A 135 -4.01 -5.95 4.51
N TRP A 136 -3.67 -6.35 3.30
CA TRP A 136 -4.37 -7.40 2.55
C TRP A 136 -4.08 -8.83 3.05
N PHE A 137 -3.17 -9.01 4.01
CA PHE A 137 -2.47 -10.27 4.29
C PHE A 137 -2.83 -10.88 5.65
N ARG A 138 -3.90 -10.44 6.28
CA ARG A 138 -4.39 -11.07 7.51
C ARG A 138 -4.77 -12.51 7.26
N ARG A 139 -4.48 -13.37 8.26
CA ARG A 139 -4.82 -14.78 8.23
C ARG A 139 -5.76 -15.13 9.37
N GLY A 140 -6.64 -16.09 9.10
CA GLY A 140 -7.43 -16.74 10.13
C GLY A 140 -6.64 -17.81 10.88
N ASP A 141 -7.29 -18.43 11.86
CA ASP A 141 -6.69 -19.50 12.67
C ASP A 141 -6.34 -20.74 11.83
N ASP A 142 -7.00 -20.93 10.70
CA ASP A 142 -6.71 -21.94 9.70
C ASP A 142 -5.53 -21.61 8.76
N GLY A 143 -4.92 -20.43 8.93
CA GLY A 143 -3.82 -19.94 8.13
C GLY A 143 -4.20 -19.39 6.76
N ARG A 144 -5.49 -19.40 6.37
CA ARG A 144 -5.96 -18.80 5.12
C ARG A 144 -6.02 -17.29 5.22
N PHE A 145 -5.91 -16.61 4.06
CA PHE A 145 -6.13 -15.17 4.02
C PHE A 145 -7.59 -14.84 4.32
N LEU A 146 -7.80 -13.86 5.20
CA LEU A 146 -9.13 -13.34 5.53
C LEU A 146 -9.66 -12.39 4.46
N TRP A 147 -8.80 -11.87 3.61
CA TRP A 147 -9.17 -10.98 2.52
C TRP A 147 -8.80 -11.61 1.18
N PRO A 148 -9.72 -11.68 0.21
CA PRO A 148 -9.47 -12.35 -1.06
C PRO A 148 -8.40 -11.69 -1.92
N GLY A 149 -8.24 -10.37 -1.79
CA GLY A 149 -7.23 -9.64 -2.56
C GLY A 149 -7.64 -9.33 -4.00
N PHE A 150 -6.68 -8.93 -4.83
CA PHE A 150 -6.86 -8.61 -6.24
C PHE A 150 -8.02 -7.62 -6.49
N GLY A 151 -9.02 -8.02 -7.28
CA GLY A 151 -10.17 -7.19 -7.60
C GLY A 151 -10.94 -6.68 -6.39
N ASP A 152 -11.01 -7.49 -5.33
CA ASP A 152 -11.71 -7.12 -4.09
C ASP A 152 -11.02 -5.99 -3.31
N ASN A 153 -9.75 -5.71 -3.58
CA ASN A 153 -9.07 -4.55 -3.02
C ASN A 153 -9.77 -3.23 -3.41
N SER A 154 -10.48 -3.20 -4.54
CA SER A 154 -11.29 -2.05 -4.98
C SER A 154 -12.37 -1.66 -3.95
N ARG A 155 -12.90 -2.61 -3.19
CA ARG A 155 -13.91 -2.38 -2.14
C ARG A 155 -13.33 -1.52 -0.99
N VAL A 156 -12.08 -1.80 -0.60
CA VAL A 156 -11.37 -0.99 0.39
C VAL A 156 -10.96 0.37 -0.19
N LEU A 157 -10.51 0.41 -1.45
CA LEU A 157 -10.22 1.69 -2.12
C LEU A 157 -11.47 2.56 -2.22
N LYS A 158 -12.63 1.97 -2.50
CA LYS A 158 -13.91 2.69 -2.48
C LYS A 158 -14.18 3.29 -1.10
N TRP A 159 -14.02 2.52 -0.02
CA TRP A 159 -14.19 3.04 1.34
C TRP A 159 -13.24 4.22 1.61
N ILE A 160 -11.98 4.14 1.17
CA ILE A 160 -11.00 5.23 1.31
C ILE A 160 -11.50 6.50 0.60
N VAL A 161 -12.00 6.37 -0.63
CA VAL A 161 -12.58 7.49 -1.38
C VAL A 161 -13.79 8.06 -0.66
N ASP A 162 -14.72 7.21 -0.22
CA ASP A 162 -15.92 7.63 0.52
C ASP A 162 -15.57 8.35 1.84
N ARG A 163 -14.46 7.93 2.50
CA ARG A 163 -13.92 8.64 3.68
C ARG A 163 -13.35 10.02 3.35
N ILE A 164 -12.69 10.16 2.21
CA ILE A 164 -12.15 11.45 1.75
C ILE A 164 -13.30 12.40 1.43
N GLU A 165 -14.33 11.91 0.79
CA GLU A 165 -15.53 12.66 0.39
C GLU A 165 -16.53 12.88 1.54
N GLY A 166 -16.29 12.31 2.71
CA GLY A 166 -17.18 12.43 3.88
C GLY A 166 -18.52 11.69 3.73
N LYS A 167 -18.59 10.67 2.89
CA LYS A 167 -19.80 9.88 2.61
C LYS A 167 -20.05 8.78 3.64
N VAL A 168 -19.00 8.30 4.32
CA VAL A 168 -19.10 7.23 5.32
C VAL A 168 -18.38 7.61 6.60
N GLU A 169 -18.88 7.07 7.71
CA GLU A 169 -18.28 7.20 9.02
C GLU A 169 -17.19 6.14 9.24
N ALA A 170 -16.56 6.14 10.39
CA ALA A 170 -15.57 5.15 10.77
C ALA A 170 -15.66 4.81 12.26
N ASN A 171 -15.19 3.62 12.63
CA ASN A 171 -14.97 3.26 14.02
C ASN A 171 -13.68 3.92 14.51
N LYS A 172 -13.81 4.82 15.48
CA LYS A 172 -12.65 5.43 16.13
C LYS A 172 -12.05 4.43 17.14
N THR A 173 -10.82 4.05 16.92
CA THR A 173 -10.07 3.14 17.78
C THR A 173 -8.81 3.83 18.33
N VAL A 174 -8.07 3.16 19.19
CA VAL A 174 -6.79 3.70 19.72
C VAL A 174 -5.69 3.78 18.67
N VAL A 175 -5.81 3.03 17.58
CA VAL A 175 -4.79 2.97 16.49
C VAL A 175 -5.16 3.77 15.25
N GLY A 176 -6.35 4.36 15.21
CA GLY A 176 -6.85 5.12 14.07
C GLY A 176 -8.33 4.87 13.83
N ASN A 177 -8.84 5.39 12.72
CA ASN A 177 -10.21 5.17 12.27
C ASN A 177 -10.23 3.92 11.38
N THR A 178 -11.02 2.91 11.72
CA THR A 178 -11.17 1.67 10.95
C THR A 178 -12.52 1.63 10.25
N ALA A 179 -12.60 0.87 9.15
CA ALA A 179 -13.86 0.65 8.45
C ALA A 179 -14.85 -0.09 9.35
N ARG A 180 -16.13 0.30 9.26
CA ARG A 180 -17.23 -0.49 9.79
C ARG A 180 -17.61 -1.56 8.77
N ALA A 181 -18.09 -2.71 9.23
CA ALA A 181 -18.48 -3.81 8.35
C ALA A 181 -19.56 -3.40 7.33
N GLU A 182 -20.51 -2.57 7.77
CA GLU A 182 -21.59 -2.06 6.92
C GLU A 182 -21.12 -1.09 5.82
N ASP A 183 -19.95 -0.49 5.96
CA ASP A 183 -19.38 0.44 4.97
C ASP A 183 -18.50 -0.25 3.92
N LEU A 184 -18.24 -1.55 4.10
CA LEU A 184 -17.54 -2.38 3.13
C LEU A 184 -18.54 -3.29 2.42
N ASP A 185 -18.47 -3.35 1.10
CA ASP A 185 -19.21 -4.39 0.38
C ASP A 185 -18.53 -5.75 0.61
N LEU A 186 -19.14 -6.56 1.45
CA LEU A 186 -18.67 -7.90 1.81
C LEU A 186 -19.43 -9.02 1.08
N ASN A 187 -20.28 -8.69 0.10
CA ASN A 187 -21.03 -9.71 -0.65
C ASN A 187 -20.08 -10.67 -1.37
N GLY A 188 -20.26 -11.98 -1.12
CA GLY A 188 -19.43 -13.02 -1.71
C GLY A 188 -18.05 -13.17 -1.09
N ILE A 189 -17.80 -12.55 0.07
CA ILE A 189 -16.64 -12.79 0.92
C ILE A 189 -17.11 -13.60 2.11
N ASP A 190 -16.58 -14.82 2.26
CA ASP A 190 -16.86 -15.76 3.36
C ASP A 190 -15.99 -15.47 4.59
#